data_fc3869903478f90bff17263f639dddee
#
_entry.id   fc3869903478f90bff17263f639dddee
#
_cell.length_a   1.000
_cell.length_b   1.000
_cell.length_c   1.000
_cell.angle_alpha   90.00
_cell.angle_beta   90.00
_cell.angle_gamma   90.00
#
_symmetry.space_group_name_H-M   'P 1'
#
loop_
_entity.id
_entity.type
_entity.pdbx_description
1 polymer ?
#
loop_
_entity_poly.entity_id
_entity_poly.type
_entity_poly.pdbx_seq_one_letter_code
_entity_poly.pdbx_strand_id
1 'polypeptide(L)'
;QVARRNPSLQRALYAIAAGLRSEGVREWNYATSLVNAQGQSGSMSERELLAAAQLACEHQVWDRCINTSERTRQLIDNDLRFPMPFKESVVSRSRQINLDPAYVYGLIRQESRFVMDARSGVGASGLMQVMPATARWTARKIGLAGFTPDQITDRDTNIAIGTGYLKLVLDSFDGSMPLAAAAYNAGPSRSRRWRAPNEGTGPMLEGAIWAENIPFNETRDYVKKVLANTTNYAAMLTGQPQSLKARMGYIGPRDANAPPENLDLP
;
A
#
# COMPACT_ATOMS: atom_id res chain seq x y z
N GLN A 1 -7.04 -28.41 4.77
CA GLN A 1 -6.91 -29.20 6.02
C GLN A 1 -5.46 -29.32 6.47
N VAL A 2 -4.51 -29.59 5.56
CA VAL A 2 -3.08 -29.81 5.92
C VAL A 2 -2.47 -28.56 6.59
N ALA A 3 -2.68 -27.37 6.04
CA ALA A 3 -2.18 -26.13 6.62
C ALA A 3 -2.73 -25.88 8.04
N ARG A 4 -4.01 -26.12 8.25
CA ARG A 4 -4.66 -25.98 9.57
C ARG A 4 -4.12 -26.90 10.65
N ARG A 5 -3.54 -28.04 10.24
CA ARG A 5 -2.93 -29.03 11.15
C ARG A 5 -1.45 -28.86 11.33
N ASN A 6 -0.83 -27.93 10.60
CA ASN A 6 0.62 -27.69 10.72
C ASN A 6 0.94 -27.01 12.06
N PRO A 7 1.70 -27.64 12.94
CA PRO A 7 1.95 -27.09 14.29
C PRO A 7 2.71 -25.77 14.26
N SER A 8 3.64 -25.60 13.33
CA SER A 8 4.43 -24.37 13.21
C SER A 8 3.57 -23.19 12.73
N LEU A 9 2.69 -23.39 11.75
CA LEU A 9 1.74 -22.35 11.33
C LEU A 9 0.79 -21.97 12.46
N GLN A 10 0.31 -22.93 13.22
CA GLN A 10 -0.55 -22.66 14.39
C GLN A 10 0.20 -21.88 15.47
N ARG A 11 1.40 -22.28 15.83
CA ARG A 11 2.22 -21.52 16.80
C ARG A 11 2.46 -20.09 16.34
N ALA A 12 2.74 -19.89 15.05
CA ALA A 12 2.93 -18.57 14.46
C ALA A 12 1.66 -17.71 14.64
N LEU A 13 0.49 -18.24 14.32
CA LEU A 13 -0.78 -17.52 14.45
C LEU A 13 -1.11 -17.22 15.92
N TYR A 14 -0.90 -18.17 16.82
CA TYR A 14 -1.08 -17.92 18.26
C TYR A 14 -0.13 -16.84 18.78
N ALA A 15 1.14 -16.86 18.40
CA ALA A 15 2.10 -15.84 18.81
C ALA A 15 1.67 -14.45 18.33
N ILE A 16 1.25 -14.31 17.07
CA ILE A 16 0.75 -13.04 16.51
C ILE A 16 -0.50 -12.59 17.27
N ALA A 17 -1.46 -13.47 17.50
CA ALA A 17 -2.68 -13.15 18.25
C ALA A 17 -2.40 -12.74 19.70
N ALA A 18 -1.35 -13.28 20.31
CA ALA A 18 -0.90 -12.94 21.65
C ALA A 18 -0.03 -11.66 21.73
N GLY A 19 0.15 -10.94 20.62
CA GLY A 19 0.97 -9.74 20.56
C GLY A 19 2.46 -9.97 20.34
N LEU A 20 2.89 -11.22 20.17
CA LEU A 20 4.28 -11.60 19.88
C LEU A 20 4.48 -11.68 18.36
N ARG A 21 4.27 -10.53 17.69
CA ARG A 21 4.24 -10.48 16.24
C ARG A 21 5.57 -10.90 15.62
N SER A 22 6.69 -10.39 16.12
CA SER A 22 8.01 -10.68 15.57
C SER A 22 8.35 -12.17 15.63
N GLU A 23 8.03 -12.80 16.74
CA GLU A 23 8.20 -14.23 16.97
C GLU A 23 7.31 -15.06 16.03
N GLY A 24 6.05 -14.69 15.95
CA GLY A 24 5.09 -15.35 15.08
C GLY A 24 5.45 -15.25 13.60
N VAL A 25 5.91 -14.09 13.14
CA VAL A 25 6.37 -13.88 11.76
C VAL A 25 7.60 -14.73 11.46
N ARG A 26 8.56 -14.82 12.37
CA ARG A 26 9.73 -15.72 12.22
C ARG A 26 9.33 -17.18 12.12
N GLU A 27 8.44 -17.64 12.99
CA GLU A 27 7.94 -19.01 12.97
C GLU A 27 7.20 -19.30 11.65
N TRP A 28 6.36 -18.38 11.19
CA TRP A 28 5.67 -18.48 9.90
C TRP A 28 6.64 -18.60 8.73
N ASN A 29 7.63 -17.73 8.68
CA ASN A 29 8.64 -17.74 7.63
C ASN A 29 9.47 -19.01 7.65
N TYR A 30 9.83 -19.49 8.82
CA TYR A 30 10.51 -20.78 8.98
C TYR A 30 9.66 -21.92 8.42
N ALA A 31 8.41 -22.03 8.86
CA ALA A 31 7.50 -23.08 8.43
C ALA A 31 7.24 -23.11 6.92
N THR A 32 7.17 -21.94 6.29
CA THR A 32 6.86 -21.84 4.85
C THR A 32 8.09 -21.86 3.94
N SER A 33 9.28 -21.65 4.47
CA SER A 33 10.51 -21.47 3.66
C SER A 33 11.56 -22.56 3.87
N LEU A 34 11.66 -23.13 5.08
CA LEU A 34 12.73 -24.04 5.45
C LEU A 34 12.27 -25.48 5.68
N VAL A 35 10.97 -25.69 5.91
CA VAL A 35 10.39 -27.03 6.09
C VAL A 35 9.15 -27.19 5.22
N ASN A 36 8.96 -28.40 4.69
CA ASN A 36 7.71 -28.74 4.00
C ASN A 36 6.59 -29.05 5.01
N ALA A 37 5.39 -29.36 4.52
CA ALA A 37 4.24 -29.65 5.37
C ALA A 37 4.44 -30.85 6.31
N GLN A 38 5.37 -31.73 6.00
CA GLN A 38 5.75 -32.89 6.80
C GLN A 38 6.89 -32.61 7.79
N GLY A 39 7.37 -31.35 7.89
CA GLY A 39 8.45 -30.96 8.77
C GLY A 39 9.85 -31.38 8.28
N GLN A 40 9.95 -31.81 7.02
CA GLN A 40 11.24 -32.16 6.41
C GLN A 40 11.89 -30.90 5.81
N SER A 41 13.21 -30.92 5.72
CA SER A 41 14.00 -29.85 5.11
C SER A 41 13.58 -29.66 3.63
N GLY A 42 13.18 -28.46 3.29
CA GLY A 42 12.73 -28.09 1.95
C GLY A 42 11.57 -27.08 1.97
N SER A 43 11.44 -26.25 0.94
CA SER A 43 10.34 -25.28 0.83
C SER A 43 9.00 -25.98 0.54
N MET A 44 7.92 -25.37 1.01
CA MET A 44 6.55 -25.80 0.65
C MET A 44 6.35 -25.76 -0.86
N SER A 45 5.55 -26.68 -1.38
CA SER A 45 5.03 -26.62 -2.75
C SER A 45 4.11 -25.40 -2.94
N GLU A 46 3.84 -25.01 -4.17
CA GLU A 46 2.93 -23.88 -4.44
C GLU A 46 1.52 -24.09 -3.88
N ARG A 47 1.02 -25.32 -3.90
CA ARG A 47 -0.30 -25.65 -3.29
C ARG A 47 -0.27 -25.50 -1.78
N GLU A 48 0.82 -25.92 -1.14
CA GLU A 48 1.00 -25.75 0.31
C GLU A 48 1.15 -24.26 0.69
N LEU A 49 1.88 -23.48 -0.12
CA LEU A 49 2.01 -22.03 0.07
C LEU A 49 0.65 -21.33 -0.05
N LEU A 50 -0.17 -21.66 -1.04
CA LEU A 50 -1.51 -21.09 -1.16
C LEU A 50 -2.42 -21.51 0.01
N ALA A 51 -2.33 -22.75 0.47
CA ALA A 51 -3.08 -23.20 1.64
C ALA A 51 -2.65 -22.46 2.91
N ALA A 52 -1.35 -22.23 3.10
CA ALA A 52 -0.84 -21.44 4.21
C ALA A 52 -1.28 -19.96 4.10
N ALA A 53 -1.19 -19.38 2.92
CA ALA A 53 -1.65 -18.01 2.68
C ALA A 53 -3.14 -17.84 2.98
N GLN A 54 -3.97 -18.77 2.54
CA GLN A 54 -5.40 -18.79 2.86
C GLN A 54 -5.64 -18.83 4.36
N LEU A 55 -4.93 -19.70 5.07
CA LEU A 55 -5.01 -19.78 6.53
C LEU A 55 -4.65 -18.44 7.20
N ALA A 56 -3.60 -17.77 6.73
CA ALA A 56 -3.25 -16.45 7.23
C ALA A 56 -4.36 -15.42 6.99
N CYS A 57 -4.95 -15.38 5.80
CA CYS A 57 -6.08 -14.50 5.49
C CYS A 57 -7.31 -14.80 6.36
N GLU A 58 -7.64 -16.06 6.60
CA GLU A 58 -8.73 -16.47 7.49
C GLU A 58 -8.54 -15.97 8.94
N HIS A 59 -7.28 -15.88 9.38
CA HIS A 59 -6.92 -15.34 10.69
C HIS A 59 -6.63 -13.83 10.66
N GLN A 60 -6.89 -13.16 9.54
CA GLN A 60 -6.66 -11.72 9.36
C GLN A 60 -5.19 -11.30 9.53
N VAL A 61 -4.26 -12.20 9.27
CA VAL A 61 -2.83 -11.92 9.21
C VAL A 61 -2.45 -11.62 7.76
N TRP A 62 -2.89 -10.45 7.31
CA TRP A 62 -2.92 -10.06 5.91
C TRP A 62 -1.55 -10.02 5.24
N ASP A 63 -0.55 -9.50 5.94
CA ASP A 63 0.81 -9.45 5.41
C ASP A 63 1.40 -10.84 5.17
N ARG A 64 1.09 -11.82 6.02
CA ARG A 64 1.54 -13.21 5.80
C ARG A 64 0.77 -13.87 4.66
N CYS A 65 -0.50 -13.57 4.52
CA CYS A 65 -1.31 -13.99 3.38
C CYS A 65 -0.69 -13.49 2.06
N ILE A 66 -0.42 -12.21 1.95
CA ILE A 66 0.16 -11.58 0.75
C ILE A 66 1.57 -12.13 0.49
N ASN A 67 2.46 -12.06 1.49
CA ASN A 67 3.85 -12.46 1.33
C ASN A 67 4.01 -13.93 0.95
N THR A 68 3.16 -14.79 1.48
CA THR A 68 3.20 -16.22 1.19
C THR A 68 2.65 -16.53 -0.19
N SER A 69 1.50 -15.94 -0.56
CA SER A 69 0.88 -16.15 -1.87
C SER A 69 1.71 -15.58 -3.04
N GLU A 70 2.45 -14.50 -2.83
CA GLU A 70 3.34 -13.92 -3.86
C GLU A 70 4.50 -14.84 -4.26
N ARG A 71 4.81 -15.85 -3.46
CA ARG A 71 5.92 -16.78 -3.74
C ARG A 71 5.57 -17.82 -4.80
N THR A 72 4.29 -18.02 -5.10
CA THR A 72 3.86 -18.94 -6.17
C THR A 72 4.05 -18.29 -7.54
N ARG A 73 4.42 -19.10 -8.54
CA ARG A 73 4.70 -18.64 -9.91
C ARG A 73 3.73 -19.21 -10.94
N GLN A 74 3.35 -20.47 -10.78
CA GLN A 74 2.45 -21.17 -11.68
C GLN A 74 1.01 -21.14 -11.19
N LEU A 75 0.80 -21.30 -9.88
CA LEU A 75 -0.51 -21.21 -9.24
C LEU A 75 -0.69 -19.81 -8.66
N ILE A 76 -1.47 -18.99 -9.34
CA ILE A 76 -1.71 -17.61 -8.93
C ILE A 76 -3.12 -17.50 -8.37
N ASP A 77 -3.21 -16.98 -7.14
CA ASP A 77 -4.47 -16.63 -6.49
C ASP A 77 -4.49 -15.14 -6.18
N ASN A 78 -5.25 -14.38 -6.95
CA ASN A 78 -5.31 -12.94 -6.82
C ASN A 78 -6.07 -12.49 -5.56
N ASP A 79 -7.03 -13.27 -5.09
CA ASP A 79 -7.75 -12.93 -3.84
C ASP A 79 -6.81 -12.98 -2.63
N LEU A 80 -5.84 -13.89 -2.64
CA LEU A 80 -4.81 -13.98 -1.60
C LEU A 80 -3.70 -12.93 -1.75
N ARG A 81 -3.33 -12.60 -3.00
CA ARG A 81 -2.31 -11.58 -3.29
C ARG A 81 -2.81 -10.15 -3.06
N PHE A 82 -4.10 -9.92 -3.29
CA PHE A 82 -4.76 -8.61 -3.20
C PHE A 82 -6.00 -8.68 -2.33
N PRO A 83 -5.86 -9.04 -1.03
CA PRO A 83 -6.99 -9.05 -0.13
C PRO A 83 -7.56 -7.63 0.03
N MET A 84 -8.86 -7.55 0.30
CA MET A 84 -9.56 -6.28 0.50
C MET A 84 -10.18 -6.23 1.91
N PRO A 85 -9.36 -6.20 2.97
CA PRO A 85 -9.88 -6.07 4.33
C PRO A 85 -10.48 -4.67 4.53
N PHE A 86 -11.36 -4.54 5.51
CA PHE A 86 -12.00 -3.27 5.87
C PHE A 86 -12.73 -2.62 4.68
N LYS A 87 -13.33 -3.43 3.80
CA LYS A 87 -13.87 -2.98 2.52
C LYS A 87 -14.91 -1.87 2.69
N GLU A 88 -15.79 -2.00 3.66
CA GLU A 88 -16.80 -0.98 3.92
C GLU A 88 -16.15 0.37 4.28
N SER A 89 -15.21 0.38 5.22
CA SER A 89 -14.50 1.60 5.65
C SER A 89 -13.70 2.24 4.51
N VAL A 90 -12.95 1.45 3.76
CA VAL A 90 -12.11 1.96 2.66
C VAL A 90 -12.97 2.50 1.53
N VAL A 91 -13.96 1.74 1.06
CA VAL A 91 -14.79 2.13 -0.10
C VAL A 91 -15.69 3.31 0.26
N SER A 92 -16.34 3.28 1.43
CA SER A 92 -17.20 4.37 1.88
C SER A 92 -16.42 5.68 2.00
N ARG A 93 -15.28 5.65 2.70
CA ARG A 93 -14.45 6.84 2.86
C ARG A 93 -13.92 7.36 1.51
N SER A 94 -13.44 6.48 0.66
CA SER A 94 -12.94 6.87 -0.66
C SER A 94 -14.02 7.58 -1.49
N ARG A 95 -15.24 7.04 -1.51
CA ARG A 95 -16.37 7.65 -2.22
C ARG A 95 -16.76 9.02 -1.66
N GLN A 96 -16.76 9.17 -0.33
CA GLN A 96 -17.07 10.45 0.32
C GLN A 96 -16.20 11.60 -0.16
N ILE A 97 -14.95 11.33 -0.50
CA ILE A 97 -13.97 12.34 -0.91
C ILE A 97 -13.62 12.27 -2.40
N ASN A 98 -14.37 11.52 -3.19
CA ASN A 98 -14.14 11.32 -4.61
C ASN A 98 -12.71 10.82 -4.92
N LEU A 99 -12.28 9.80 -4.20
CA LEU A 99 -11.01 9.11 -4.37
C LEU A 99 -11.26 7.68 -4.83
N ASP A 100 -10.47 7.17 -5.77
CA ASP A 100 -10.60 5.79 -6.25
C ASP A 100 -10.20 4.80 -5.13
N PRO A 101 -11.10 3.93 -4.67
CA PRO A 101 -10.77 2.94 -3.63
C PRO A 101 -9.65 1.98 -4.05
N ALA A 102 -9.49 1.71 -5.34
CA ALA A 102 -8.38 0.90 -5.83
C ALA A 102 -7.02 1.55 -5.53
N TYR A 103 -6.93 2.86 -5.65
CA TYR A 103 -5.72 3.61 -5.33
C TYR A 103 -5.40 3.57 -3.84
N VAL A 104 -6.41 3.69 -2.99
CA VAL A 104 -6.27 3.56 -1.54
C VAL A 104 -5.77 2.15 -1.18
N TYR A 105 -6.38 1.10 -1.70
CA TYR A 105 -5.94 -0.27 -1.48
C TYR A 105 -4.52 -0.52 -1.97
N GLY A 106 -4.19 -0.03 -3.15
CA GLY A 106 -2.85 -0.15 -3.73
C GLY A 106 -1.77 0.45 -2.85
N LEU A 107 -2.07 1.62 -2.27
CA LEU A 107 -1.18 2.32 -1.35
C LEU A 107 -1.07 1.60 0.00
N ILE A 108 -2.18 1.22 0.63
CA ILE A 108 -2.17 0.49 1.91
C ILE A 108 -1.37 -0.81 1.79
N ARG A 109 -1.57 -1.56 0.71
CA ARG A 109 -0.83 -2.81 0.46
C ARG A 109 0.67 -2.56 0.40
N GLN A 110 1.12 -1.50 -0.24
CA GLN A 110 2.53 -1.14 -0.31
C GLN A 110 3.06 -0.63 1.02
N GLU A 111 2.29 0.18 1.75
CA GLU A 111 2.74 0.81 2.98
C GLU A 111 2.84 -0.15 4.17
N SER A 112 1.84 -0.96 4.39
CA SER A 112 1.74 -1.77 5.61
C SER A 112 1.37 -3.23 5.39
N ARG A 113 0.92 -3.59 4.20
CA ARG A 113 0.26 -4.88 3.94
C ARG A 113 -0.84 -5.17 4.95
N PHE A 114 -1.59 -4.12 5.32
CA PHE A 114 -2.74 -4.17 6.24
C PHE A 114 -2.37 -4.48 7.70
N VAL A 115 -1.14 -4.26 8.12
CA VAL A 115 -0.74 -4.30 9.53
C VAL A 115 -1.16 -2.97 10.17
N MET A 116 -2.19 -3.00 11.03
CA MET A 116 -2.81 -1.78 11.57
C MET A 116 -1.89 -0.96 12.48
N ASP A 117 -0.99 -1.60 13.20
CA ASP A 117 -0.04 -0.97 14.13
C ASP A 117 1.39 -0.89 13.54
N ALA A 118 1.53 -1.03 12.23
CA ALA A 118 2.82 -0.92 11.56
C ALA A 118 3.48 0.43 11.87
N ARG A 119 4.78 0.39 12.18
CA ARG A 119 5.60 1.58 12.43
C ARG A 119 6.93 1.46 11.69
N SER A 120 7.29 2.53 10.99
CA SER A 120 8.60 2.62 10.36
C SER A 120 9.66 3.13 11.34
N GLY A 121 10.93 2.93 11.00
CA GLY A 121 12.04 3.47 11.79
C GLY A 121 12.09 4.99 11.89
N VAL A 122 11.38 5.69 11.01
CA VAL A 122 11.29 7.17 10.98
C VAL A 122 9.98 7.69 11.55
N GLY A 123 9.11 6.83 12.06
CA GLY A 123 7.90 7.20 12.78
C GLY A 123 6.61 7.24 11.95
N ALA A 124 6.62 6.80 10.70
CA ALA A 124 5.40 6.58 9.94
C ALA A 124 4.57 5.47 10.61
N SER A 125 3.26 5.65 10.72
CA SER A 125 2.42 4.79 11.54
C SER A 125 1.11 4.39 10.86
N GLY A 126 0.67 3.18 11.16
CA GLY A 126 -0.63 2.64 10.81
C GLY A 126 -0.74 2.12 9.37
N LEU A 127 -1.95 1.81 8.96
CA LEU A 127 -2.27 1.22 7.65
C LEU A 127 -1.68 1.99 6.48
N MET A 128 -1.77 3.31 6.51
CA MET A 128 -1.31 4.20 5.43
C MET A 128 0.03 4.87 5.73
N GLN A 129 0.72 4.47 6.80
CA GLN A 129 2.07 4.94 7.18
C GLN A 129 2.20 6.47 7.15
N VAL A 130 1.38 7.13 7.96
CA VAL A 130 1.34 8.60 8.04
C VAL A 130 2.37 9.09 9.06
N MET A 131 3.16 10.09 8.67
CA MET A 131 4.10 10.76 9.57
C MET A 131 3.35 11.64 10.60
N PRO A 132 3.85 11.80 11.83
CA PRO A 132 3.15 12.54 12.88
C PRO A 132 2.79 13.98 12.50
N ALA A 133 3.70 14.71 11.87
CA ALA A 133 3.44 16.08 11.44
C ALA A 133 2.38 16.14 10.34
N THR A 134 2.44 15.23 9.36
CA THR A 134 1.45 15.11 8.30
C THR A 134 0.08 14.74 8.87
N ALA A 135 0.03 13.87 9.85
CA ALA A 135 -1.23 13.48 10.51
C ALA A 135 -1.89 14.68 11.20
N ARG A 136 -1.15 15.45 11.97
CA ARG A 136 -1.66 16.67 12.65
C ARG A 136 -2.14 17.70 11.63
N TRP A 137 -1.35 17.96 10.61
CA TRP A 137 -1.72 18.92 9.56
C TRP A 137 -2.99 18.48 8.82
N THR A 138 -3.05 17.22 8.40
CA THR A 138 -4.20 16.67 7.67
C THR A 138 -5.46 16.65 8.52
N ALA A 139 -5.35 16.24 9.79
CA ALA A 139 -6.49 16.22 10.72
C ALA A 139 -7.17 17.59 10.81
N ARG A 140 -6.38 18.66 10.87
CA ARG A 140 -6.91 20.04 10.83
C ARG A 140 -7.59 20.36 9.49
N LYS A 141 -6.97 19.98 8.38
CA LYS A 141 -7.50 20.26 7.03
C LYS A 141 -8.82 19.56 6.72
N ILE A 142 -8.99 18.33 7.21
CA ILE A 142 -10.23 17.55 7.00
C ILE A 142 -11.27 17.75 8.10
N GLY A 143 -11.00 18.63 9.08
CA GLY A 143 -11.92 18.93 10.17
C GLY A 143 -12.09 17.79 11.18
N LEU A 144 -11.08 16.94 11.37
CA LEU A 144 -11.09 15.87 12.36
C LEU A 144 -10.80 16.44 13.75
N ALA A 145 -11.83 16.96 14.39
CA ALA A 145 -11.74 17.54 15.71
C ALA A 145 -11.37 16.49 16.78
N GLY A 146 -10.50 16.87 17.70
CA GLY A 146 -10.10 16.01 18.81
C GLY A 146 -9.10 14.92 18.44
N PHE A 147 -8.52 14.94 17.24
CA PHE A 147 -7.44 14.01 16.90
C PHE A 147 -6.24 14.19 17.83
N THR A 148 -5.76 13.06 18.38
CA THR A 148 -4.53 12.99 19.18
C THR A 148 -3.58 11.97 18.56
N PRO A 149 -2.23 12.15 18.68
CA PRO A 149 -1.26 11.28 18.00
C PRO A 149 -1.34 9.80 18.34
N ASP A 150 -1.83 9.44 19.52
CA ASP A 150 -2.04 8.05 19.94
C ASP A 150 -3.12 7.32 19.11
N GLN A 151 -4.03 8.05 18.48
CA GLN A 151 -5.10 7.49 17.64
C GLN A 151 -4.63 7.11 16.23
N ILE A 152 -3.38 7.40 15.87
CA ILE A 152 -2.90 7.21 14.48
C ILE A 152 -2.90 5.74 14.04
N THR A 153 -2.86 4.79 14.95
CA THR A 153 -2.94 3.36 14.64
C THR A 153 -4.37 2.80 14.70
N ASP A 154 -5.33 3.63 15.11
CA ASP A 154 -6.74 3.27 14.96
C ASP A 154 -7.11 3.17 13.48
N ARG A 155 -7.82 2.10 13.10
CA ARG A 155 -8.12 1.78 11.71
C ARG A 155 -8.82 2.92 10.97
N ASP A 156 -9.94 3.37 11.49
CA ASP A 156 -10.77 4.35 10.80
C ASP A 156 -10.15 5.75 10.84
N THR A 157 -9.46 6.09 11.91
CA THR A 157 -8.70 7.35 12.03
C THR A 157 -7.55 7.38 11.02
N ASN A 158 -6.78 6.30 10.90
CA ASN A 158 -5.67 6.23 9.95
C ASN A 158 -6.16 6.30 8.50
N ILE A 159 -7.25 5.59 8.18
CA ILE A 159 -7.86 5.64 6.84
C ILE A 159 -8.37 7.06 6.55
N ALA A 160 -9.03 7.72 7.50
CA ALA A 160 -9.54 9.08 7.31
C ALA A 160 -8.41 10.07 7.03
N ILE A 161 -7.34 10.04 7.82
CA ILE A 161 -6.20 10.93 7.67
C ILE A 161 -5.39 10.59 6.40
N GLY A 162 -5.05 9.33 6.21
CA GLY A 162 -4.25 8.89 5.06
C GLY A 162 -4.94 9.15 3.72
N THR A 163 -6.24 8.84 3.60
CA THR A 163 -7.02 9.13 2.40
C THR A 163 -7.22 10.63 2.18
N GLY A 164 -7.43 11.37 3.26
CA GLY A 164 -7.54 12.84 3.21
C GLY A 164 -6.25 13.47 2.66
N TYR A 165 -5.10 13.05 3.16
CA TYR A 165 -3.81 13.52 2.66
C TYR A 165 -3.57 13.09 1.21
N LEU A 166 -3.82 11.82 0.88
CA LEU A 166 -3.67 11.32 -0.49
C LEU A 166 -4.53 12.11 -1.49
N LYS A 167 -5.78 12.43 -1.11
CA LYS A 167 -6.68 13.23 -1.96
C LYS A 167 -6.16 14.65 -2.17
N LEU A 168 -5.69 15.31 -1.12
CA LEU A 168 -5.11 16.65 -1.21
C LEU A 168 -3.87 16.66 -2.11
N VAL A 169 -3.01 15.65 -1.97
CA VAL A 169 -1.83 15.49 -2.82
C VAL A 169 -2.24 15.20 -4.28
N LEU A 170 -3.17 14.29 -4.50
CA LEU A 170 -3.64 13.95 -5.85
C LEU A 170 -4.22 15.17 -6.57
N ASP A 171 -5.03 15.96 -5.88
CA ASP A 171 -5.61 17.21 -6.44
C ASP A 171 -4.50 18.24 -6.74
N SER A 172 -3.50 18.34 -5.88
CA SER A 172 -2.35 19.23 -6.10
C SER A 172 -1.50 18.84 -7.32
N PHE A 173 -1.52 17.57 -7.72
CA PHE A 173 -0.84 17.05 -8.90
C PHE A 173 -1.79 16.78 -10.08
N ASP A 174 -2.89 17.53 -10.15
CA ASP A 174 -3.84 17.51 -11.27
C ASP A 174 -4.41 16.11 -11.58
N GLY A 175 -4.57 15.28 -10.57
CA GLY A 175 -5.07 13.91 -10.69
C GLY A 175 -4.05 12.87 -11.16
N SER A 176 -2.76 13.22 -11.26
CA SER A 176 -1.71 12.27 -11.64
C SER A 176 -1.40 11.30 -10.50
N MET A 177 -1.83 10.07 -10.64
CA MET A 177 -1.56 9.02 -9.65
C MET A 177 -0.06 8.75 -9.43
N PRO A 178 0.80 8.65 -10.46
CA PRO A 178 2.23 8.43 -10.22
C PRO A 178 2.91 9.62 -9.53
N LEU A 179 2.56 10.86 -9.87
CA LEU A 179 3.09 12.04 -9.18
C LEU A 179 2.64 12.11 -7.72
N ALA A 180 1.37 11.80 -7.45
CA ALA A 180 0.83 11.77 -6.10
C ALA A 180 1.46 10.64 -5.27
N ALA A 181 1.69 9.47 -5.84
CA ALA A 181 2.38 8.37 -5.16
C ALA A 181 3.83 8.76 -4.81
N ALA A 182 4.56 9.37 -5.72
CA ALA A 182 5.90 9.87 -5.44
C ALA A 182 5.89 10.93 -4.33
N ALA A 183 4.92 11.84 -4.34
CA ALA A 183 4.76 12.86 -3.31
C ALA A 183 4.40 12.25 -1.95
N TYR A 184 3.56 11.24 -1.93
CA TYR A 184 3.19 10.54 -0.69
C TYR A 184 4.40 9.89 -0.02
N ASN A 185 5.28 9.26 -0.80
CA ASN A 185 6.48 8.58 -0.31
C ASN A 185 7.64 9.54 0.00
N ALA A 186 7.96 10.45 -0.93
CA ALA A 186 9.17 11.28 -0.87
C ALA A 186 8.91 12.76 -0.53
N GLY A 187 7.65 13.16 -0.43
CA GLY A 187 7.23 14.53 -0.19
C GLY A 187 6.86 15.28 -1.48
N PRO A 188 5.89 16.19 -1.39
CA PRO A 188 5.40 16.96 -2.55
C PRO A 188 6.47 17.77 -3.25
N SER A 189 7.38 18.37 -2.50
CA SER A 189 8.47 19.20 -3.04
C SER A 189 9.38 18.42 -4.00
N ARG A 190 9.73 17.18 -3.67
CA ARG A 190 10.55 16.33 -4.54
C ARG A 190 9.79 15.90 -5.79
N SER A 191 8.53 15.50 -5.66
CA SER A 191 7.71 15.12 -6.81
C SER A 191 7.55 16.28 -7.79
N ARG A 192 7.35 17.51 -7.31
CA ARG A 192 7.31 18.71 -8.16
C ARG A 192 8.60 18.89 -8.94
N ARG A 193 9.76 18.74 -8.29
CA ARG A 193 11.06 18.85 -8.97
C ARG A 193 11.27 17.74 -10.00
N TRP A 194 10.88 16.53 -9.67
CA TRP A 194 11.03 15.39 -10.58
C TRP A 194 10.07 15.43 -11.78
N ARG A 195 8.95 16.11 -11.62
CA ARG A 195 7.99 16.34 -12.70
C ARG A 195 8.60 17.10 -13.88
N ALA A 196 9.40 18.14 -13.58
CA ALA A 196 10.02 19.03 -14.56
C ALA A 196 11.38 19.51 -14.04
N PRO A 197 12.44 18.67 -14.16
CA PRO A 197 13.72 18.90 -13.48
C PRO A 197 14.50 20.12 -13.99
N ASN A 198 14.20 20.58 -15.21
CA ASN A 198 14.89 21.71 -15.84
C ASN A 198 14.15 23.03 -15.59
N GLU A 199 14.10 23.47 -14.33
CA GLU A 199 13.45 24.73 -13.92
C GLU A 199 12.00 24.86 -14.39
N GLY A 200 11.27 23.77 -14.31
CA GLY A 200 9.86 23.71 -14.73
C GLY A 200 9.67 23.47 -16.23
N THR A 201 10.71 23.18 -16.96
CA THR A 201 10.68 22.84 -18.39
C THR A 201 11.08 21.38 -18.63
N GLY A 202 10.76 20.86 -19.80
CA GLY A 202 11.13 19.51 -20.21
C GLY A 202 10.11 18.85 -21.12
N PRO A 203 10.41 17.66 -21.62
CA PRO A 203 9.48 16.92 -22.47
C PRO A 203 8.35 16.30 -21.67
N MET A 204 7.24 16.01 -22.32
CA MET A 204 6.24 15.09 -21.83
C MET A 204 6.76 13.66 -22.00
N LEU A 205 6.79 12.89 -20.92
CA LEU A 205 7.23 11.49 -20.92
C LEU A 205 6.04 10.58 -20.62
N GLU A 206 6.05 9.37 -21.18
CA GLU A 206 5.18 8.32 -20.67
C GLU A 206 5.47 8.10 -19.17
N GLY A 207 4.41 7.93 -18.37
CA GLY A 207 4.54 7.79 -16.93
C GLY A 207 5.48 6.68 -16.47
N ALA A 208 5.52 5.56 -17.22
CA ALA A 208 6.47 4.48 -16.96
C ALA A 208 7.93 4.92 -17.14
N ILE A 209 8.23 5.70 -18.19
CA ILE A 209 9.56 6.25 -18.44
C ILE A 209 9.92 7.26 -17.35
N TRP A 210 8.99 8.14 -17.00
CA TRP A 210 9.20 9.08 -15.92
C TRP A 210 9.54 8.37 -14.60
N ALA A 211 8.77 7.33 -14.25
CA ALA A 211 8.99 6.57 -13.02
C ALA A 211 10.39 5.95 -12.95
N GLU A 212 10.90 5.41 -14.08
CA GLU A 212 12.27 4.87 -14.15
C GLU A 212 13.35 5.94 -13.96
N ASN A 213 13.02 7.19 -14.17
CA ASN A 213 13.94 8.32 -13.98
C ASN A 213 13.86 8.94 -12.58
N ILE A 214 13.01 8.46 -11.68
CA ILE A 214 12.99 8.94 -10.30
C ILE A 214 14.35 8.66 -9.65
N PRO A 215 15.04 9.70 -9.09
CA PRO A 215 16.39 9.55 -8.58
C PRO A 215 16.51 8.64 -7.35
N PHE A 216 15.45 8.56 -6.54
CA PHE A 216 15.42 7.74 -5.33
C PHE A 216 14.95 6.32 -5.65
N ASN A 217 15.81 5.34 -5.42
CA ASN A 217 15.50 3.92 -5.65
C ASN A 217 14.24 3.46 -4.92
N GLU A 218 14.09 3.87 -3.66
CA GLU A 218 12.90 3.54 -2.85
C GLU A 218 11.63 4.09 -3.48
N THR A 219 11.63 5.38 -3.84
CA THR A 219 10.45 6.03 -4.43
C THR A 219 10.14 5.51 -5.82
N ARG A 220 11.16 5.23 -6.62
CA ARG A 220 11.01 4.59 -7.95
C ARG A 220 10.27 3.27 -7.83
N ASP A 221 10.72 2.39 -6.95
CA ASP A 221 10.12 1.10 -6.68
C ASP A 221 8.69 1.25 -6.11
N TYR A 222 8.52 2.17 -5.17
CA TYR A 222 7.23 2.49 -4.55
C TYR A 222 6.17 2.90 -5.57
N VAL A 223 6.48 3.85 -6.44
CA VAL A 223 5.54 4.33 -7.47
C VAL A 223 5.10 3.19 -8.38
N LYS A 224 6.03 2.41 -8.87
CA LYS A 224 5.74 1.25 -9.74
C LYS A 224 4.84 0.23 -9.03
N LYS A 225 5.14 -0.10 -7.79
CA LYS A 225 4.35 -1.05 -6.99
C LYS A 225 2.97 -0.54 -6.65
N VAL A 226 2.84 0.71 -6.20
CA VAL A 226 1.53 1.30 -5.90
C VAL A 226 0.64 1.32 -7.14
N LEU A 227 1.15 1.74 -8.28
CA LEU A 227 0.35 1.80 -9.50
C LEU A 227 0.00 0.39 -10.04
N ALA A 228 0.90 -0.57 -9.95
CA ALA A 228 0.61 -1.97 -10.28
C ALA A 228 -0.45 -2.56 -9.36
N ASN A 229 -0.33 -2.37 -8.04
CA ASN A 229 -1.34 -2.78 -7.07
C ASN A 229 -2.69 -2.16 -7.38
N THR A 230 -2.72 -0.85 -7.64
CA THR A 230 -3.94 -0.10 -7.98
C THR A 230 -4.64 -0.69 -9.18
N THR A 231 -3.89 -1.02 -10.23
CA THR A 231 -4.41 -1.64 -11.44
C THR A 231 -5.07 -3.00 -11.15
N ASN A 232 -4.43 -3.83 -10.34
CA ASN A 232 -5.00 -5.11 -9.92
C ASN A 232 -6.26 -4.92 -9.08
N TYR A 233 -6.24 -4.05 -8.08
CA TYR A 233 -7.42 -3.77 -7.25
C TYR A 233 -8.58 -3.19 -8.07
N ALA A 234 -8.30 -2.32 -9.04
CA ALA A 234 -9.33 -1.77 -9.91
C ALA A 234 -9.97 -2.86 -10.78
N ALA A 235 -9.20 -3.79 -11.30
CA ALA A 235 -9.74 -4.94 -12.04
C ALA A 235 -10.64 -5.81 -11.15
N MET A 236 -10.24 -6.07 -9.92
CA MET A 236 -11.02 -6.86 -8.95
C MET A 236 -12.30 -6.13 -8.51
N LEU A 237 -12.23 -4.83 -8.24
CA LEU A 237 -13.37 -4.03 -7.79
C LEU A 237 -14.40 -3.79 -8.89
N THR A 238 -13.97 -3.67 -10.14
CA THR A 238 -14.86 -3.39 -11.27
C THR A 238 -15.25 -4.64 -12.05
N GLY A 239 -14.51 -5.74 -11.92
CA GLY A 239 -14.68 -6.93 -12.76
C GLY A 239 -14.26 -6.70 -14.23
N GLN A 240 -13.54 -5.62 -14.53
CA GLN A 240 -13.12 -5.26 -15.89
C GLN A 240 -11.60 -5.15 -15.99
N PRO A 241 -11.03 -5.52 -17.14
CA PRO A 241 -9.60 -5.32 -17.40
C PRO A 241 -9.21 -3.85 -17.22
N GLN A 242 -8.01 -3.63 -16.68
CA GLN A 242 -7.45 -2.30 -16.42
C GLN A 242 -6.08 -2.16 -17.08
N SER A 243 -5.74 -0.93 -17.48
CA SER A 243 -4.47 -0.61 -18.10
C SER A 243 -3.56 0.14 -17.14
N LEU A 244 -2.43 -0.46 -16.77
CA LEU A 244 -1.37 0.21 -16.02
C LEU A 244 -0.80 1.41 -16.81
N LYS A 245 -0.60 1.24 -18.11
CA LYS A 245 -0.11 2.33 -18.99
C LYS A 245 -1.04 3.54 -18.95
N ALA A 246 -2.34 3.31 -19.04
CA ALA A 246 -3.33 4.39 -18.97
C ALA A 246 -3.32 5.10 -17.60
N ARG A 247 -3.15 4.35 -16.50
CA ARG A 247 -3.06 4.94 -15.15
C ARG A 247 -1.79 5.74 -14.94
N MET A 248 -0.67 5.28 -15.47
CA MET A 248 0.59 6.01 -15.41
C MET A 248 0.54 7.31 -16.22
N GLY A 249 -0.18 7.33 -17.34
CA GLY A 249 -0.39 8.51 -18.15
C GLY A 249 0.90 9.11 -18.70
N TYR A 250 0.89 10.42 -18.84
CA TYR A 250 2.03 11.23 -19.29
C TYR A 250 2.40 12.25 -18.22
N ILE A 251 3.69 12.48 -18.05
CA ILE A 251 4.24 13.37 -17.02
C ILE A 251 5.22 14.34 -17.66
N GLY A 252 5.03 15.62 -17.34
CA GLY A 252 5.87 16.68 -17.84
C GLY A 252 5.56 18.00 -17.15
N PRO A 253 6.08 19.12 -17.68
CA PRO A 253 5.82 20.44 -17.14
C PRO A 253 4.33 20.70 -16.95
N ARG A 254 4.00 21.43 -15.92
CA ARG A 254 2.64 21.82 -15.63
C ARG A 254 2.12 22.78 -16.69
N ASP A 255 0.83 22.67 -17.03
CA ASP A 255 0.17 23.63 -17.90
C ASP A 255 0.22 25.01 -17.24
N ALA A 256 0.66 26.02 -18.02
CA ALA A 256 0.73 27.41 -17.56
C ALA A 256 -0.63 27.99 -17.15
N ASN A 257 -1.72 27.44 -17.68
CA ASN A 257 -3.10 27.83 -17.35
C ASN A 257 -3.74 27.03 -16.21
N ALA A 258 -2.99 26.07 -15.65
CA ALA A 258 -3.50 25.28 -14.52
C ALA A 258 -3.68 26.17 -13.27
N PRO A 259 -4.64 25.83 -12.39
CA PRO A 259 -4.80 26.54 -11.11
C PRO A 259 -3.50 26.56 -10.30
N PRO A 260 -3.26 27.55 -9.42
CA PRO A 260 -2.05 27.61 -8.60
C PRO A 260 -1.82 26.31 -7.82
N GLU A 261 -0.56 25.92 -7.69
CA GLU A 261 -0.20 24.75 -6.87
C GLU A 261 -0.47 25.01 -5.39
N ASN A 262 -0.93 23.96 -4.69
CA ASN A 262 -0.98 24.00 -3.24
C ASN A 262 0.42 23.75 -2.68
N LEU A 263 1.10 24.81 -2.28
CA LEU A 263 2.44 24.76 -1.70
C LEU A 263 2.45 24.49 -0.18
N ASP A 264 1.27 24.45 0.46
CA ASP A 264 1.14 24.24 1.90
C ASP A 264 1.20 22.75 2.31
N LEU A 265 1.28 21.84 1.36
CA LEU A 265 1.39 20.41 1.65
C LEU A 265 2.70 20.10 2.37
N PRO A 266 2.64 19.37 3.51
CA PRO A 266 3.82 19.01 4.28
C PRO A 266 4.71 17.98 3.59
#